data_67910ba1fa85eeadca1f92765c524581
#
_entry.id   67910ba1fa85eeadca1f92765c524581
#
_cell.length_a   1.000
_cell.length_b   1.000
_cell.length_c   1.000
_cell.angle_alpha   90.00
_cell.angle_beta   90.00
_cell.angle_gamma   90.00
#
_symmetry.space_group_name_H-M   'P 1'
#
loop_
_entity.id
_entity.type
_entity.pdbx_description
1 polymer ?
#
loop_
_entity_poly.entity_id
_entity_poly.type
_entity_poly.pdbx_seq_one_letter_code
_entity_poly.pdbx_strand_id
1 'polypeptide(L)'
;MKLSLHSICIERKYPLLRAIGRAAELGYQGYEIDIGDFGDTGLGLHWPEEYTPEHVAGAAGAAHAAGIEISSLCLGVLWRFYPTSPDAAVRAQATEIIRQSAGLAALAGAKVILLPIGQPEMLTPEQARDSLVDVLRTCVPEAEKAGVIYAVENVGQALARTADNLIEIVSRVDSPACQVYYDVGNATSQGAEVGADMRKLGKRIVMLHVKDFQRTAGRREVAVIGEGAVDWPGVAAACRDIGYDGFLTLEVPGTAETADDVAVRSRDALRRLGI
;
A
#
# COMPACT_ATOMS: atom_id res chain seq x y z
N MET A 1 2.83 16.93 -3.79
CA MET A 1 2.37 15.53 -3.61
C MET A 1 1.25 15.25 -4.60
N LYS A 2 1.07 13.98 -4.99
CA LYS A 2 -0.01 13.50 -5.88
C LYS A 2 -0.99 12.66 -5.07
N LEU A 3 -2.26 12.63 -5.47
CA LEU A 3 -3.27 11.77 -4.85
C LEU A 3 -3.50 10.53 -5.70
N SER A 4 -3.49 9.37 -5.07
CA SER A 4 -3.81 8.08 -5.68
C SER A 4 -5.00 7.43 -4.97
N LEU A 5 -5.68 6.53 -5.67
CA LEU A 5 -6.82 5.80 -5.17
C LEU A 5 -6.51 4.30 -5.18
N HIS A 6 -6.66 3.64 -4.04
CA HIS A 6 -6.54 2.18 -3.95
C HIS A 6 -7.79 1.49 -4.48
N SER A 7 -7.64 0.32 -5.10
CA SER A 7 -8.71 -0.54 -5.62
C SER A 7 -9.91 -0.68 -4.67
N ILE A 8 -9.67 -0.86 -3.37
CA ILE A 8 -10.72 -1.06 -2.36
C ILE A 8 -11.71 0.10 -2.26
N CYS A 9 -11.31 1.31 -2.68
CA CYS A 9 -12.15 2.51 -2.54
C CYS A 9 -13.37 2.48 -3.44
N ILE A 10 -13.24 2.01 -4.68
CA ILE A 10 -14.30 2.15 -5.69
C ILE A 10 -14.61 0.89 -6.50
N GLU A 11 -13.81 -0.17 -6.45
CA GLU A 11 -14.03 -1.35 -7.31
C GLU A 11 -15.24 -2.19 -6.90
N ARG A 12 -15.80 -2.01 -5.71
CA ARG A 12 -17.12 -2.58 -5.38
C ARG A 12 -18.25 -2.02 -6.25
N LYS A 13 -17.99 -0.89 -6.93
CA LYS A 13 -18.94 -0.22 -7.82
C LYS A 13 -18.56 -0.33 -9.29
N TYR A 14 -17.26 -0.38 -9.59
CA TYR A 14 -16.74 -0.35 -10.94
C TYR A 14 -15.72 -1.47 -11.16
N PRO A 15 -15.79 -2.23 -12.30
CA PRO A 15 -14.70 -3.15 -12.66
C PRO A 15 -13.38 -2.38 -12.86
N LEU A 16 -12.25 -3.04 -12.65
CA LEU A 16 -10.90 -2.46 -12.60
C LEU A 16 -10.64 -1.39 -13.68
N LEU A 17 -10.79 -1.72 -14.95
CA LEU A 17 -10.47 -0.77 -16.05
C LEU A 17 -11.37 0.47 -16.02
N ARG A 18 -12.64 0.31 -15.62
CA ARG A 18 -13.55 1.46 -15.44
C ARG A 18 -13.23 2.23 -14.16
N ALA A 19 -12.81 1.55 -13.09
CA ALA A 19 -12.41 2.15 -11.84
C ALA A 19 -11.19 3.07 -12.02
N ILE A 20 -10.19 2.65 -12.81
CA ILE A 20 -9.03 3.48 -13.17
C ILE A 20 -9.48 4.78 -13.87
N GLY A 21 -10.33 4.69 -14.89
CA GLY A 21 -10.88 5.87 -15.56
C GLY A 21 -11.71 6.74 -14.61
N ARG A 22 -12.46 6.11 -13.70
CA ARG A 22 -13.27 6.84 -12.70
C ARG A 22 -12.39 7.60 -11.71
N ALA A 23 -11.26 7.04 -11.29
CA ALA A 23 -10.31 7.74 -10.43
C ALA A 23 -9.84 9.06 -11.05
N ALA A 24 -9.52 9.07 -12.35
CA ALA A 24 -9.18 10.29 -13.07
C ALA A 24 -10.34 11.31 -13.09
N GLU A 25 -11.57 10.87 -13.39
CA GLU A 25 -12.77 11.72 -13.35
C GLU A 25 -13.02 12.32 -11.96
N LEU A 26 -12.68 11.58 -10.91
CA LEU A 26 -12.75 12.04 -9.52
C LEU A 26 -11.57 12.94 -9.12
N GLY A 27 -10.62 13.20 -10.02
CA GLY A 27 -9.50 14.15 -9.85
C GLY A 27 -8.30 13.58 -9.10
N TYR A 28 -8.12 12.27 -9.12
CA TYR A 28 -6.90 11.58 -8.68
C TYR A 28 -5.86 11.54 -9.81
N GLN A 29 -4.58 11.48 -9.46
CA GLN A 29 -3.46 11.43 -10.40
C GLN A 29 -2.84 10.03 -10.48
N GLY A 30 -3.23 9.12 -9.59
CA GLY A 30 -2.74 7.75 -9.57
C GLY A 30 -3.82 6.76 -9.18
N TYR A 31 -3.52 5.50 -9.47
CA TYR A 31 -4.33 4.35 -9.06
C TYR A 31 -3.43 3.23 -8.56
N GLU A 32 -3.73 2.68 -7.40
CA GLU A 32 -3.06 1.52 -6.84
C GLU A 32 -3.91 0.27 -7.09
N ILE A 33 -3.30 -0.71 -7.76
CA ILE A 33 -3.96 -1.97 -8.10
C ILE A 33 -3.68 -2.98 -7.00
N ASP A 34 -4.73 -3.53 -6.39
CA ASP A 34 -4.59 -4.68 -5.51
C ASP A 34 -4.40 -5.97 -6.32
N ILE A 35 -3.46 -6.78 -5.90
CA ILE A 35 -3.22 -8.13 -6.42
C ILE A 35 -3.67 -9.10 -5.33
N GLY A 36 -4.90 -9.56 -5.46
CA GLY A 36 -5.57 -10.32 -4.41
C GLY A 36 -5.91 -11.74 -4.79
N ASP A 37 -6.21 -12.52 -3.76
CA ASP A 37 -6.87 -13.83 -3.85
C ASP A 37 -8.13 -13.79 -2.97
N PHE A 38 -8.92 -12.73 -3.16
CA PHE A 38 -10.07 -12.43 -2.33
C PHE A 38 -11.35 -13.14 -2.78
N GLY A 39 -11.23 -14.18 -3.61
CA GLY A 39 -12.38 -14.90 -4.13
C GLY A 39 -13.33 -13.96 -4.89
N ASP A 40 -14.62 -13.96 -4.53
CA ASP A 40 -15.66 -13.19 -5.22
C ASP A 40 -15.64 -11.67 -4.95
N THR A 41 -14.58 -11.10 -4.40
CA THR A 41 -14.56 -9.65 -4.08
C THR A 41 -14.50 -8.77 -5.31
N GLY A 42 -13.96 -9.26 -6.42
CA GLY A 42 -13.85 -8.52 -7.68
C GLY A 42 -12.94 -7.30 -7.62
N LEU A 43 -12.02 -7.25 -6.65
CA LEU A 43 -11.11 -6.12 -6.46
C LEU A 43 -9.74 -6.41 -7.09
N GLY A 44 -9.22 -5.43 -7.82
CA GLY A 44 -7.89 -5.49 -8.43
C GLY A 44 -7.74 -6.54 -9.51
N LEU A 45 -6.59 -7.19 -9.52
CA LEU A 45 -6.27 -8.34 -10.36
C LEU A 45 -6.25 -9.61 -9.51
N HIS A 46 -6.97 -10.64 -9.94
CA HIS A 46 -7.02 -11.92 -9.23
C HIS A 46 -5.74 -12.73 -9.48
N TRP A 47 -5.10 -13.14 -8.40
CA TRP A 47 -3.98 -14.07 -8.47
C TRP A 47 -4.50 -15.53 -8.42
N PRO A 48 -3.94 -16.46 -9.24
CA PRO A 48 -2.88 -16.24 -10.24
C PRO A 48 -3.41 -15.87 -11.64
N GLU A 49 -4.69 -16.02 -11.94
CA GLU A 49 -5.28 -16.04 -13.28
C GLU A 49 -5.11 -14.70 -14.02
N GLU A 50 -5.28 -13.57 -13.30
CA GLU A 50 -5.21 -12.23 -13.88
C GLU A 50 -3.87 -11.52 -13.56
N TYR A 51 -3.01 -12.13 -12.74
CA TYR A 51 -1.69 -11.57 -12.45
C TYR A 51 -0.70 -11.91 -13.56
N THR A 52 -1.00 -11.43 -14.75
CA THR A 52 -0.27 -11.70 -15.99
C THR A 52 0.16 -10.41 -16.69
N PRO A 53 1.19 -10.45 -17.54
CA PRO A 53 1.60 -9.29 -18.33
C PRO A 53 0.46 -8.67 -19.15
N GLU A 54 -0.45 -9.49 -19.69
CA GLU A 54 -1.58 -9.01 -20.50
C GLU A 54 -2.56 -8.16 -19.67
N HIS A 55 -3.00 -8.65 -18.51
CA HIS A 55 -3.93 -7.91 -17.65
C HIS A 55 -3.30 -6.65 -17.08
N VAL A 56 -2.03 -6.73 -16.65
CA VAL A 56 -1.28 -5.58 -16.15
C VAL A 56 -1.09 -4.52 -17.25
N ALA A 57 -0.76 -4.92 -18.48
CA ALA A 57 -0.66 -4.01 -19.61
C ALA A 57 -2.03 -3.37 -19.96
N GLY A 58 -3.12 -4.13 -19.84
CA GLY A 58 -4.48 -3.60 -19.99
C GLY A 58 -4.80 -2.50 -18.98
N ALA A 59 -4.47 -2.72 -17.70
CA ALA A 59 -4.64 -1.72 -16.65
C ALA A 59 -3.76 -0.48 -16.88
N ALA A 60 -2.48 -0.67 -17.27
CA ALA A 60 -1.57 0.41 -17.64
C ALA A 60 -2.10 1.24 -18.83
N GLY A 61 -2.64 0.57 -19.85
CA GLY A 61 -3.28 1.21 -20.99
C GLY A 61 -4.50 2.06 -20.60
N ALA A 62 -5.34 1.57 -19.69
CA ALA A 62 -6.49 2.30 -19.15
C ALA A 62 -6.04 3.55 -18.37
N ALA A 63 -5.00 3.43 -17.55
CA ALA A 63 -4.44 4.56 -16.80
C ALA A 63 -3.86 5.64 -17.75
N HIS A 64 -3.08 5.22 -18.74
CA HIS A 64 -2.53 6.10 -19.77
C HIS A 64 -3.64 6.84 -20.53
N ALA A 65 -4.68 6.13 -20.97
CA ALA A 65 -5.82 6.71 -21.67
C ALA A 65 -6.61 7.72 -20.80
N ALA A 66 -6.64 7.50 -19.48
CA ALA A 66 -7.25 8.39 -18.51
C ALA A 66 -6.34 9.55 -18.06
N GLY A 67 -5.07 9.58 -18.47
CA GLY A 67 -4.09 10.59 -18.08
C GLY A 67 -3.62 10.52 -16.63
N ILE A 68 -3.66 9.33 -16.02
CA ILE A 68 -3.16 9.08 -14.66
C ILE A 68 -2.08 7.98 -14.67
N GLU A 69 -1.41 7.79 -13.54
CA GLU A 69 -0.35 6.78 -13.37
C GLU A 69 -0.89 5.55 -12.62
N ILE A 70 -0.35 4.36 -12.89
CA ILE A 70 -0.41 3.29 -11.89
C ILE A 70 0.64 3.62 -10.83
N SER A 71 0.18 4.04 -9.66
CA SER A 71 1.06 4.55 -8.60
C SER A 71 1.85 3.43 -7.93
N SER A 72 1.22 2.26 -7.77
CA SER A 72 1.78 1.09 -7.10
C SER A 72 0.97 -0.16 -7.40
N LEU A 73 1.58 -1.32 -7.15
CA LEU A 73 0.88 -2.60 -7.00
C LEU A 73 0.85 -2.97 -5.51
N CYS A 74 -0.31 -3.30 -4.97
CA CYS A 74 -0.45 -3.83 -3.62
C CYS A 74 -0.53 -5.36 -3.69
N LEU A 75 0.38 -6.07 -3.07
CA LEU A 75 0.37 -7.54 -3.07
C LEU A 75 -0.54 -8.10 -1.96
N GLY A 76 -1.84 -7.84 -2.02
CA GLY A 76 -2.83 -8.36 -1.08
C GLY A 76 -2.84 -9.88 -0.96
N VAL A 77 -2.43 -10.59 -2.01
CA VAL A 77 -2.24 -12.05 -2.02
C VAL A 77 -1.27 -12.55 -0.93
N LEU A 78 -0.39 -11.69 -0.40
CA LEU A 78 0.51 -12.02 0.70
C LEU A 78 -0.22 -12.23 2.03
N TRP A 79 -1.49 -11.88 2.15
CA TRP A 79 -2.33 -12.29 3.28
C TRP A 79 -2.67 -13.78 3.27
N ARG A 80 -2.55 -14.45 2.13
CA ARG A 80 -2.66 -15.92 2.01
C ARG A 80 -1.29 -16.59 2.03
N PHE A 81 -0.31 -16.01 1.34
CA PHE A 81 1.04 -16.56 1.24
C PHE A 81 2.02 -15.68 2.02
N TYR A 82 2.11 -15.91 3.33
CA TYR A 82 3.01 -15.12 4.18
C TYR A 82 4.48 -15.37 3.85
N PRO A 83 5.26 -14.35 3.51
CA PRO A 83 6.73 -14.48 3.38
C PRO A 83 7.39 -14.84 4.71
N THR A 84 6.67 -14.68 5.82
CA THR A 84 7.09 -15.05 7.18
C THR A 84 6.62 -16.44 7.61
N SER A 85 5.95 -17.22 6.75
CA SER A 85 5.39 -18.52 7.09
C SER A 85 6.48 -19.51 7.59
N PRO A 86 6.23 -20.30 8.63
CA PRO A 86 7.10 -21.40 9.02
C PRO A 86 7.11 -22.54 7.97
N ASP A 87 6.08 -22.64 7.15
CA ASP A 87 6.02 -23.58 6.03
C ASP A 87 6.90 -23.08 4.86
N ALA A 88 7.92 -23.88 4.52
CA ALA A 88 8.86 -23.55 3.45
C ALA A 88 8.20 -23.46 2.05
N ALA A 89 7.15 -24.24 1.78
CA ALA A 89 6.43 -24.19 0.50
C ALA A 89 5.64 -22.88 0.38
N VAL A 90 4.98 -22.43 1.45
CA VAL A 90 4.29 -21.13 1.48
C VAL A 90 5.27 -19.98 1.32
N ARG A 91 6.44 -20.02 2.01
CA ARG A 91 7.49 -19.00 1.83
C ARG A 91 8.03 -18.97 0.40
N ALA A 92 8.27 -20.14 -0.20
CA ALA A 92 8.73 -20.22 -1.59
C ALA A 92 7.72 -19.61 -2.57
N GLN A 93 6.42 -19.88 -2.35
CA GLN A 93 5.36 -19.28 -3.16
C GLN A 93 5.31 -17.76 -2.99
N ALA A 94 5.38 -17.26 -1.74
CA ALA A 94 5.45 -15.82 -1.48
C ALA A 94 6.68 -15.17 -2.14
N THR A 95 7.84 -15.82 -2.05
CA THR A 95 9.08 -15.35 -2.69
C THR A 95 8.91 -15.20 -4.20
N GLU A 96 8.29 -16.19 -4.85
CA GLU A 96 8.07 -16.16 -6.30
C GLU A 96 7.08 -15.06 -6.70
N ILE A 97 5.98 -14.89 -5.95
CA ILE A 97 5.01 -13.80 -6.15
C ILE A 97 5.70 -12.44 -6.07
N ILE A 98 6.52 -12.21 -5.03
CA ILE A 98 7.25 -10.97 -4.85
C ILE A 98 8.25 -10.75 -6.00
N ARG A 99 8.99 -11.77 -6.43
CA ARG A 99 9.95 -11.65 -7.54
C ARG A 99 9.27 -11.30 -8.87
N GLN A 100 8.18 -11.99 -9.20
CA GLN A 100 7.41 -11.73 -10.43
C GLN A 100 6.83 -10.32 -10.45
N SER A 101 6.45 -9.78 -9.29
CA SER A 101 5.85 -8.45 -9.19
C SER A 101 6.77 -7.34 -9.71
N ALA A 102 8.09 -7.50 -9.62
CA ALA A 102 9.04 -6.49 -10.09
C ALA A 102 8.89 -6.20 -11.59
N GLY A 103 8.86 -7.26 -12.41
CA GLY A 103 8.67 -7.12 -13.86
C GLY A 103 7.28 -6.59 -14.22
N LEU A 104 6.24 -7.03 -13.51
CA LEU A 104 4.88 -6.59 -13.75
C LEU A 104 4.66 -5.12 -13.34
N ALA A 105 5.25 -4.68 -12.23
CA ALA A 105 5.21 -3.27 -11.82
C ALA A 105 5.92 -2.37 -12.85
N ALA A 106 7.10 -2.79 -13.32
CA ALA A 106 7.79 -2.05 -14.39
C ALA A 106 6.95 -1.97 -15.67
N LEU A 107 6.27 -3.04 -16.06
CA LEU A 107 5.34 -3.07 -17.19
C LEU A 107 4.16 -2.12 -16.98
N ALA A 108 3.63 -2.02 -15.77
CA ALA A 108 2.58 -1.08 -15.41
C ALA A 108 3.05 0.38 -15.35
N GLY A 109 4.36 0.63 -15.39
CA GLY A 109 4.96 1.94 -15.13
C GLY A 109 4.99 2.31 -13.64
N ALA A 110 4.57 1.41 -12.75
CA ALA A 110 4.61 1.59 -11.31
C ALA A 110 6.06 1.49 -10.79
N LYS A 111 6.40 2.35 -9.82
CA LYS A 111 7.73 2.37 -9.20
C LYS A 111 7.77 1.71 -7.84
N VAL A 112 6.62 1.47 -7.23
CA VAL A 112 6.51 0.93 -5.88
C VAL A 112 5.58 -0.29 -5.88
N ILE A 113 5.99 -1.29 -5.12
CA ILE A 113 5.21 -2.49 -4.84
C ILE A 113 5.00 -2.54 -3.34
N LEU A 114 3.75 -2.42 -2.90
CA LEU A 114 3.38 -2.50 -1.51
C LEU A 114 3.36 -3.97 -1.06
N LEU A 115 4.03 -4.25 0.04
CA LEU A 115 4.05 -5.55 0.70
C LEU A 115 3.33 -5.47 2.05
N PRO A 116 2.04 -5.86 2.14
CA PRO A 116 1.32 -5.97 3.39
C PRO A 116 1.72 -7.28 4.09
N ILE A 117 2.61 -7.18 5.08
CA ILE A 117 3.21 -8.37 5.67
C ILE A 117 2.46 -8.85 6.90
N GLY A 118 1.87 -10.04 6.81
CA GLY A 118 1.29 -10.74 7.95
C GLY A 118 2.35 -11.42 8.83
N GLN A 119 1.99 -11.66 10.09
CA GLN A 119 2.78 -12.42 11.05
C GLN A 119 1.98 -13.63 11.54
N PRO A 120 2.44 -14.88 11.29
CA PRO A 120 1.83 -16.07 11.89
C PRO A 120 1.90 -16.01 13.41
N GLU A 121 0.81 -16.38 14.10
CA GLU A 121 0.69 -16.32 15.57
C GLU A 121 1.77 -17.12 16.30
N MET A 122 2.25 -18.20 15.68
CA MET A 122 3.26 -19.09 16.26
C MET A 122 4.68 -18.52 16.24
N LEU A 123 4.93 -17.41 15.53
CA LEU A 123 6.26 -16.79 15.46
C LEU A 123 6.35 -15.58 16.38
N THR A 124 7.51 -15.42 17.01
CA THR A 124 7.83 -14.14 17.65
C THR A 124 8.03 -13.06 16.58
N PRO A 125 7.85 -11.77 16.92
CA PRO A 125 8.12 -10.68 15.97
C PRO A 125 9.53 -10.71 15.39
N GLU A 126 10.53 -11.11 16.18
CA GLU A 126 11.93 -11.25 15.74
C GLU A 126 12.06 -12.37 14.70
N GLN A 127 11.52 -13.55 14.96
CA GLN A 127 11.54 -14.68 14.03
C GLN A 127 10.84 -14.32 12.70
N ALA A 128 9.72 -13.60 12.78
CA ALA A 128 9.02 -13.13 11.60
C ALA A 128 9.85 -12.10 10.81
N ARG A 129 10.53 -11.15 11.49
CA ARG A 129 11.44 -10.20 10.83
C ARG A 129 12.64 -10.90 10.18
N ASP A 130 13.23 -11.89 10.86
CA ASP A 130 14.33 -12.67 10.29
C ASP A 130 13.92 -13.34 8.97
N SER A 131 12.78 -14.05 9.00
CA SER A 131 12.24 -14.70 7.81
C SER A 131 11.94 -13.70 6.69
N LEU A 132 11.33 -12.55 7.01
CA LEU A 132 11.02 -11.51 6.03
C LEU A 132 12.29 -10.94 5.39
N VAL A 133 13.30 -10.62 6.19
CA VAL A 133 14.58 -10.08 5.70
C VAL A 133 15.25 -11.06 4.73
N ASP A 134 15.25 -12.36 5.04
CA ASP A 134 15.84 -13.40 4.18
C ASP A 134 15.09 -13.50 2.83
N VAL A 135 13.75 -13.47 2.88
CA VAL A 135 12.93 -13.45 1.65
C VAL A 135 13.21 -12.20 0.83
N LEU A 136 13.18 -11.01 1.46
CA LEU A 136 13.41 -9.75 0.74
C LEU A 136 14.81 -9.67 0.11
N ARG A 137 15.86 -10.13 0.81
CA ARG A 137 17.22 -10.21 0.24
C ARG A 137 17.27 -11.10 -1.00
N THR A 138 16.46 -12.15 -1.04
CA THR A 138 16.35 -13.01 -2.23
C THR A 138 15.62 -12.31 -3.39
N CYS A 139 14.69 -11.38 -3.08
CA CYS A 139 13.86 -10.72 -4.08
C CYS A 139 14.43 -9.41 -4.61
N VAL A 140 15.15 -8.62 -3.79
CA VAL A 140 15.61 -7.27 -4.17
C VAL A 140 16.44 -7.20 -5.47
N PRO A 141 17.24 -8.20 -5.89
CA PRO A 141 17.92 -8.13 -7.17
C PRO A 141 16.99 -7.96 -8.38
N GLU A 142 15.79 -8.54 -8.34
CA GLU A 142 14.81 -8.36 -9.41
C GLU A 142 14.21 -6.95 -9.39
N ALA A 143 13.96 -6.38 -8.19
CA ALA A 143 13.50 -5.00 -8.05
C ALA A 143 14.53 -3.99 -8.55
N GLU A 144 15.80 -4.17 -8.19
CA GLU A 144 16.92 -3.34 -8.67
C GLU A 144 17.03 -3.37 -10.19
N LYS A 145 16.98 -4.55 -10.78
CA LYS A 145 17.00 -4.75 -12.24
C LYS A 145 15.82 -4.11 -12.93
N ALA A 146 14.63 -4.19 -12.34
CA ALA A 146 13.39 -3.60 -12.88
C ALA A 146 13.28 -2.08 -12.61
N GLY A 147 14.10 -1.52 -11.72
CA GLY A 147 14.03 -0.12 -11.32
C GLY A 147 12.79 0.21 -10.48
N VAL A 148 12.36 -0.76 -9.64
CA VAL A 148 11.20 -0.65 -8.74
C VAL A 148 11.62 -0.85 -7.28
N ILE A 149 10.72 -0.55 -6.35
CA ILE A 149 10.97 -0.62 -4.91
C ILE A 149 9.91 -1.52 -4.27
N TYR A 150 10.36 -2.52 -3.51
CA TYR A 150 9.52 -3.23 -2.55
C TYR A 150 9.36 -2.38 -1.29
N ALA A 151 8.15 -2.03 -0.95
CA ALA A 151 7.86 -1.17 0.18
C ALA A 151 7.06 -1.92 1.25
N VAL A 152 7.67 -2.11 2.43
CA VAL A 152 7.06 -2.81 3.56
C VAL A 152 6.07 -1.90 4.27
N GLU A 153 4.86 -2.40 4.49
CA GLU A 153 3.78 -1.65 5.15
C GLU A 153 3.65 -1.98 6.64
N ASN A 154 3.29 -0.97 7.45
CA ASN A 154 2.89 -1.13 8.85
C ASN A 154 1.41 -1.53 8.95
N VAL A 155 1.12 -2.81 8.73
CA VAL A 155 -0.25 -3.37 8.74
C VAL A 155 -0.81 -3.71 10.14
N GLY A 156 -0.17 -3.29 11.21
CA GLY A 156 -0.63 -3.58 12.56
C GLY A 156 -0.05 -4.84 13.19
N GLN A 157 0.66 -5.64 12.45
CA GLN A 157 1.36 -6.83 12.95
C GLN A 157 2.62 -6.43 13.73
N ALA A 158 2.92 -7.15 14.82
CA ALA A 158 4.00 -6.78 15.73
C ALA A 158 5.39 -6.71 15.06
N LEU A 159 5.60 -7.46 13.99
CA LEU A 159 6.87 -7.47 13.24
C LEU A 159 7.22 -6.12 12.60
N ALA A 160 6.22 -5.35 12.14
CA ALA A 160 6.39 -4.10 11.40
C ALA A 160 5.53 -2.95 11.97
N ARG A 161 5.21 -3.00 13.27
CA ARG A 161 4.26 -2.08 13.90
C ARG A 161 4.78 -0.65 14.04
N THR A 162 6.05 -0.50 14.40
CA THR A 162 6.67 0.78 14.75
C THR A 162 7.65 1.26 13.70
N ALA A 163 7.95 2.55 13.68
CA ALA A 163 9.01 3.10 12.84
C ALA A 163 10.35 2.38 13.05
N ASP A 164 10.68 1.99 14.30
CA ASP A 164 11.91 1.24 14.59
C ASP A 164 11.92 -0.14 13.93
N ASN A 165 10.81 -0.86 13.96
CA ASN A 165 10.70 -2.16 13.29
C ASN A 165 10.88 -2.03 11.79
N LEU A 166 10.26 -1.02 11.17
CA LEU A 166 10.41 -0.76 9.73
C LEU A 166 11.85 -0.38 9.38
N ILE A 167 12.50 0.49 10.17
CA ILE A 167 13.91 0.85 10.00
C ILE A 167 14.80 -0.38 10.13
N GLU A 168 14.57 -1.24 11.12
CA GLU A 168 15.30 -2.48 11.31
C GLU A 168 15.21 -3.37 10.05
N ILE A 169 13.99 -3.62 9.54
CA ILE A 169 13.77 -4.46 8.37
C ILE A 169 14.52 -3.91 7.16
N VAL A 170 14.27 -2.64 6.78
CA VAL A 170 14.88 -2.07 5.56
C VAL A 170 16.40 -1.93 5.67
N SER A 171 16.91 -1.61 6.87
CA SER A 171 18.36 -1.52 7.10
C SER A 171 19.04 -2.88 7.04
N ARG A 172 18.38 -3.95 7.51
CA ARG A 172 18.91 -5.32 7.43
C ARG A 172 18.85 -5.88 6.01
N VAL A 173 17.87 -5.52 5.20
CA VAL A 173 17.83 -5.88 3.77
C VAL A 173 18.98 -5.22 3.03
N ASP A 174 19.32 -3.98 3.39
CA ASP A 174 20.48 -3.21 2.89
C ASP A 174 20.48 -3.03 1.37
N SER A 175 19.30 -2.64 0.82
CA SER A 175 19.14 -2.32 -0.60
C SER A 175 18.28 -1.07 -0.78
N PRO A 176 18.63 -0.18 -1.72
CA PRO A 176 17.77 0.96 -2.06
C PRO A 176 16.42 0.54 -2.65
N ALA A 177 16.31 -0.68 -3.15
CA ALA A 177 15.07 -1.26 -3.67
C ALA A 177 14.16 -1.86 -2.58
N CYS A 178 14.50 -1.69 -1.27
CA CYS A 178 13.64 -2.07 -0.16
C CYS A 178 13.43 -0.86 0.75
N GLN A 179 12.20 -0.36 0.83
CA GLN A 179 11.83 0.87 1.54
C GLN A 179 10.51 0.70 2.30
N VAL A 180 9.92 1.81 2.75
CA VAL A 180 8.73 1.84 3.60
C VAL A 180 7.53 2.41 2.84
N TYR A 181 6.42 1.68 2.87
CA TYR A 181 5.09 2.19 2.60
C TYR A 181 4.42 2.49 3.94
N TYR A 182 4.27 3.75 4.31
CA TYR A 182 3.79 4.08 5.64
C TYR A 182 2.29 4.38 5.64
N ASP A 183 1.54 3.62 6.43
CA ASP A 183 0.10 3.81 6.61
C ASP A 183 -0.17 4.62 7.88
N VAL A 184 -0.64 5.85 7.69
CA VAL A 184 -0.91 6.79 8.80
C VAL A 184 -2.09 6.36 9.67
N GLY A 185 -3.11 5.71 9.07
CA GLY A 185 -4.27 5.21 9.79
C GLY A 185 -3.93 3.99 10.64
N ASN A 186 -3.16 3.04 10.11
CA ASN A 186 -2.68 1.89 10.87
C ASN A 186 -1.84 2.35 12.07
N ALA A 187 -0.89 3.26 11.86
CA ALA A 187 -0.05 3.81 12.92
C ALA A 187 -0.89 4.52 14.00
N THR A 188 -1.80 5.41 13.61
CA THR A 188 -2.72 6.09 14.55
C THR A 188 -3.54 5.08 15.35
N SER A 189 -4.06 4.02 14.70
CA SER A 189 -4.90 3.01 15.38
C SER A 189 -4.15 2.25 16.48
N GLN A 190 -2.84 2.24 16.40
CA GLN A 190 -1.92 1.60 17.34
C GLN A 190 -1.35 2.56 18.38
N GLY A 191 -1.77 3.83 18.36
CA GLY A 191 -1.35 4.84 19.30
C GLY A 191 0.02 5.48 19.00
N ALA A 192 0.48 5.37 17.75
CA ALA A 192 1.74 5.99 17.34
C ALA A 192 1.57 7.53 17.22
N GLU A 193 2.63 8.25 17.54
CA GLU A 193 2.79 9.67 17.21
C GLU A 193 3.23 9.78 15.73
N VAL A 194 2.25 9.76 14.82
CA VAL A 194 2.46 9.61 13.37
C VAL A 194 3.47 10.61 12.81
N GLY A 195 3.35 11.89 13.20
CA GLY A 195 4.30 12.91 12.75
C GLY A 195 5.74 12.65 13.20
N ALA A 196 5.94 12.12 14.42
CA ALA A 196 7.27 11.75 14.91
C ALA A 196 7.82 10.51 14.16
N ASP A 197 6.98 9.49 13.95
CA ASP A 197 7.35 8.30 13.19
C ASP A 197 7.75 8.66 11.76
N MET A 198 6.98 9.51 11.08
CA MET A 198 7.28 9.96 9.72
C MET A 198 8.62 10.70 9.65
N ARG A 199 8.91 11.62 10.60
CA ARG A 199 10.21 12.31 10.67
C ARG A 199 11.36 11.34 10.90
N LYS A 200 11.16 10.33 11.75
CA LYS A 200 12.15 9.30 12.06
C LYS A 200 12.45 8.40 10.85
N LEU A 201 11.43 8.01 10.11
CA LEU A 201 11.55 7.25 8.86
C LEU A 201 12.19 8.09 7.75
N GLY A 202 11.83 9.38 7.67
CA GLY A 202 12.40 10.32 6.71
C GLY A 202 12.24 9.84 5.26
N LYS A 203 13.33 9.87 4.50
CA LYS A 203 13.35 9.49 3.08
C LYS A 203 13.17 7.99 2.82
N ARG A 204 13.06 7.16 3.85
CA ARG A 204 12.68 5.76 3.69
C ARG A 204 11.20 5.60 3.32
N ILE A 205 10.38 6.61 3.59
CA ILE A 205 8.98 6.62 3.15
C ILE A 205 8.95 6.92 1.66
N VAL A 206 8.57 5.92 0.85
CA VAL A 206 8.44 6.08 -0.60
C VAL A 206 7.00 6.28 -1.03
N MET A 207 6.03 5.80 -0.24
CA MET A 207 4.60 6.04 -0.42
C MET A 207 3.86 6.09 0.93
N LEU A 208 2.70 6.73 0.91
CA LEU A 208 1.80 6.81 2.07
C LEU A 208 0.44 6.22 1.74
N HIS A 209 -0.06 5.29 2.58
CA HIS A 209 -1.49 5.06 2.70
C HIS A 209 -2.12 6.11 3.60
N VAL A 210 -3.22 6.67 3.13
CA VAL A 210 -4.02 7.63 3.87
C VAL A 210 -5.42 7.07 4.07
N LYS A 211 -5.75 6.79 5.32
CA LYS A 211 -7.08 6.37 5.75
C LYS A 211 -7.38 6.97 7.12
N ASP A 212 -8.63 7.14 7.40
CA ASP A 212 -9.07 7.65 8.69
C ASP A 212 -10.08 6.69 9.33
N PHE A 213 -10.26 6.81 10.61
CA PHE A 213 -11.20 5.98 11.35
C PHE A 213 -11.70 6.73 12.59
N GLN A 214 -12.89 6.39 13.01
CA GLN A 214 -13.46 6.80 14.30
C GLN A 214 -13.72 5.59 15.18
N ARG A 215 -13.87 5.83 16.50
CA ARG A 215 -14.27 4.80 17.44
C ARG A 215 -15.70 5.05 17.86
N THR A 216 -16.60 4.16 17.44
CA THR A 216 -18.03 4.20 17.81
C THR A 216 -18.34 2.99 18.67
N ALA A 217 -18.81 3.21 19.89
CA ALA A 217 -19.12 2.14 20.85
C ALA A 217 -17.98 1.11 21.04
N GLY A 218 -16.72 1.58 21.04
CA GLY A 218 -15.53 0.74 21.18
C GLY A 218 -15.09 -0.01 19.91
N ARG A 219 -15.82 0.11 18.81
CA ARG A 219 -15.45 -0.45 17.49
C ARG A 219 -14.74 0.59 16.65
N ARG A 220 -13.79 0.13 15.84
CA ARG A 220 -13.16 0.95 14.82
C ARG A 220 -14.02 0.94 13.57
N GLU A 221 -14.45 2.12 13.14
CA GLU A 221 -15.19 2.33 11.90
C GLU A 221 -14.36 3.21 10.97
N VAL A 222 -14.34 2.88 9.69
CA VAL A 222 -13.68 3.71 8.68
C VAL A 222 -14.40 5.05 8.56
N ALA A 223 -13.66 6.13 8.44
CA ALA A 223 -14.17 7.49 8.30
C ALA A 223 -13.60 8.15 7.04
N VAL A 224 -14.30 9.13 6.52
CA VAL A 224 -13.77 10.04 5.51
C VAL A 224 -12.58 10.79 6.12
N ILE A 225 -11.57 11.09 5.32
CA ILE A 225 -10.38 11.82 5.76
C ILE A 225 -10.76 13.12 6.48
N GLY A 226 -10.23 13.29 7.69
CA GLY A 226 -10.48 14.47 8.54
C GLY A 226 -11.72 14.35 9.45
N GLU A 227 -12.48 13.26 9.34
CA GLU A 227 -13.64 12.99 10.21
C GLU A 227 -13.33 11.95 11.30
N GLY A 228 -12.08 11.48 11.36
CA GLY A 228 -11.62 10.45 12.28
C GLY A 228 -10.59 10.93 13.30
N ALA A 229 -9.71 10.01 13.69
CA ALA A 229 -8.76 10.17 14.78
C ALA A 229 -7.32 10.54 14.33
N VAL A 230 -7.05 10.57 13.03
CA VAL A 230 -5.71 10.89 12.50
C VAL A 230 -5.40 12.37 12.68
N ASP A 231 -4.23 12.71 13.23
CA ASP A 231 -3.71 14.08 13.28
C ASP A 231 -3.21 14.55 11.91
N TRP A 232 -4.14 14.94 11.04
CA TRP A 232 -3.84 15.39 9.69
C TRP A 232 -2.94 16.62 9.62
N PRO A 233 -3.10 17.66 10.49
CA PRO A 233 -2.13 18.76 10.57
C PRO A 233 -0.71 18.27 10.86
N GLY A 234 -0.55 17.31 11.77
CA GLY A 234 0.73 16.68 12.09
C GLY A 234 1.31 15.89 10.91
N VAL A 235 0.48 15.13 10.19
CA VAL A 235 0.87 14.42 8.96
C VAL A 235 1.35 15.42 7.90
N ALA A 236 0.58 16.49 7.65
CA ALA A 236 0.95 17.52 6.67
C ALA A 236 2.26 18.23 7.02
N ALA A 237 2.48 18.55 8.31
CA ALA A 237 3.73 19.10 8.79
C ALA A 237 4.90 18.13 8.58
N ALA A 238 4.73 16.86 8.94
CA ALA A 238 5.77 15.84 8.74
C ALA A 238 6.13 15.64 7.27
N CYS A 239 5.16 15.62 6.35
CA CYS A 239 5.42 15.57 4.91
C CYS A 239 6.33 16.72 4.45
N ARG A 240 6.06 17.94 4.91
CA ARG A 240 6.90 19.12 4.61
C ARG A 240 8.31 18.98 5.20
N ASP A 241 8.41 18.57 6.45
CA ASP A 241 9.68 18.47 7.19
C ASP A 241 10.64 17.45 6.55
N ILE A 242 10.12 16.32 6.03
CA ILE A 242 10.93 15.30 5.36
C ILE A 242 11.09 15.53 3.86
N GLY A 243 10.43 16.56 3.31
CA GLY A 243 10.43 16.84 1.86
C GLY A 243 9.74 15.75 1.05
N TYR A 244 8.65 15.18 1.55
CA TYR A 244 7.88 14.16 0.86
C TYR A 244 7.07 14.77 -0.29
N ASP A 245 7.24 14.22 -1.50
CA ASP A 245 6.57 14.67 -2.72
C ASP A 245 5.90 13.52 -3.52
N GLY A 246 5.86 12.33 -2.93
CA GLY A 246 5.28 11.12 -3.50
C GLY A 246 3.75 11.11 -3.55
N PHE A 247 3.19 9.93 -3.71
CA PHE A 247 1.75 9.70 -3.70
C PHE A 247 1.21 9.53 -2.28
N LEU A 248 0.03 10.15 -2.04
CA LEU A 248 -0.85 9.79 -0.92
C LEU A 248 -1.96 8.94 -1.50
N THR A 249 -1.95 7.65 -1.20
CA THR A 249 -2.92 6.70 -1.71
C THR A 249 -4.07 6.55 -0.72
N LEU A 250 -5.26 6.98 -1.12
CA LEU A 250 -6.47 6.81 -0.32
C LEU A 250 -6.83 5.33 -0.20
N GLU A 251 -6.97 4.83 1.02
CA GLU A 251 -7.43 3.48 1.34
C GLU A 251 -8.66 3.52 2.27
N VAL A 252 -9.70 4.19 1.82
CA VAL A 252 -10.98 4.31 2.53
C VAL A 252 -12.05 3.59 1.74
N PRO A 253 -12.47 2.36 2.15
CA PRO A 253 -13.44 1.58 1.40
C PRO A 253 -14.80 2.28 1.37
N GLY A 254 -15.37 2.38 0.18
CA GLY A 254 -16.74 2.79 -0.06
C GLY A 254 -17.65 1.58 -0.35
N THR A 255 -18.95 1.74 -0.13
CA THR A 255 -19.95 0.81 -0.67
C THR A 255 -20.24 1.16 -2.14
N ALA A 256 -21.01 0.33 -2.83
CA ALA A 256 -21.46 0.65 -4.20
C ALA A 256 -22.18 2.01 -4.29
N GLU A 257 -22.87 2.43 -3.22
CA GLU A 257 -23.61 3.69 -3.17
C GLU A 257 -22.73 4.88 -2.78
N THR A 258 -21.74 4.68 -1.88
CA THR A 258 -21.00 5.78 -1.25
C THR A 258 -19.59 5.98 -1.81
N ALA A 259 -19.08 5.07 -2.66
CA ALA A 259 -17.70 5.06 -3.12
C ALA A 259 -17.22 6.40 -3.71
N ASP A 260 -18.00 6.98 -4.61
CA ASP A 260 -17.64 8.25 -5.25
C ASP A 260 -17.64 9.42 -4.26
N ASP A 261 -18.66 9.47 -3.37
CA ASP A 261 -18.77 10.52 -2.34
C ASP A 261 -17.60 10.47 -1.35
N VAL A 262 -17.29 9.28 -0.85
CA VAL A 262 -16.16 9.06 0.04
C VAL A 262 -14.83 9.48 -0.61
N ALA A 263 -14.62 9.10 -1.86
CA ALA A 263 -13.42 9.47 -2.61
C ALA A 263 -13.32 10.99 -2.80
N VAL A 264 -14.42 11.66 -3.22
CA VAL A 264 -14.42 13.11 -3.43
C VAL A 264 -14.19 13.86 -2.13
N ARG A 265 -14.91 13.52 -1.05
CA ARG A 265 -14.79 14.19 0.25
C ARG A 265 -13.39 14.02 0.85
N SER A 266 -12.82 12.81 0.76
CA SER A 266 -11.47 12.54 1.23
C SER A 266 -10.41 13.32 0.44
N ARG A 267 -10.51 13.33 -0.90
CA ARG A 267 -9.65 14.16 -1.77
C ARG A 267 -9.70 15.64 -1.37
N ASP A 268 -10.91 16.17 -1.20
CA ASP A 268 -11.10 17.59 -0.90
C ASP A 268 -10.59 17.93 0.50
N ALA A 269 -10.69 17.00 1.46
CA ALA A 269 -10.10 17.15 2.79
C ALA A 269 -8.56 17.23 2.70
N LEU A 270 -7.90 16.31 1.99
CA LEU A 270 -6.44 16.33 1.78
C LEU A 270 -5.98 17.64 1.13
N ARG A 271 -6.66 18.09 0.07
CA ARG A 271 -6.35 19.36 -0.60
C ARG A 271 -6.46 20.59 0.33
N ARG A 272 -7.46 20.61 1.22
CA ARG A 272 -7.58 21.71 2.23
C ARG A 272 -6.44 21.73 3.23
N LEU A 273 -5.82 20.58 3.48
CA LEU A 273 -4.63 20.48 4.35
C LEU A 273 -3.33 20.89 3.64
N GLY A 274 -3.38 21.16 2.32
CA GLY A 274 -2.22 21.50 1.50
C GLY A 274 -1.33 20.30 1.19
N ILE A 275 -1.94 19.14 1.15
CA ILE A 275 -1.28 17.86 0.81
C ILE A 275 -2.03 17.14 -0.30
#